data_817ab5225725d4b65af2b6ec2c396343
#
_entry.id   817ab5225725d4b65af2b6ec2c396343
#
_cell.length_a   1.000
_cell.length_b   1.000
_cell.length_c   1.000
_cell.angle_alpha   90.00
_cell.angle_beta   90.00
_cell.angle_gamma   90.00
#
_symmetry.space_group_name_H-M   'P 1'
#
loop_
_entity.id
_entity.type
_entity.pdbx_description
1 polymer ?
#
loop_
_entity_poly.entity_id
_entity_poly.type
_entity_poly.pdbx_seq_one_letter_code
_entity_poly.pdbx_strand_id
1 'polypeptide(L)'
;MKSKELWSLKLLDKNGYRSNVAIILSDGKGRVLLAKRIGQASWQFPQGGIDSNEMPQEALYRELNEEVGLNKSDVEVLQESRQWLKYRIPRNMQRKRTKPICVGQKQKWFFLKLLADESRIKLDMTESPEFDEWQWVNYWYPLTAVIAFKQKVYQQALQEFAKINSAMEKNLTV
;
A
#
# COMPACT_ATOMS: atom_id res chain seq x y z
N MET A 1 -0.12 20.27 14.33
CA MET A 1 1.05 19.80 13.54
C MET A 1 2.12 19.09 14.37
N LYS A 2 2.37 19.43 15.62
CA LYS A 2 3.43 18.79 16.45
C LYS A 2 3.13 17.37 16.97
N SER A 3 1.89 16.93 17.07
CA SER A 3 1.55 15.63 17.66
C SER A 3 1.78 14.43 16.72
N LYS A 4 1.37 14.50 15.45
CA LYS A 4 1.57 13.41 14.46
C LYS A 4 3.06 13.15 14.14
N GLU A 5 3.91 14.18 14.16
CA GLU A 5 5.36 14.02 13.91
C GLU A 5 6.09 13.32 15.07
N LEU A 6 5.72 13.59 16.33
CA LEU A 6 6.33 12.93 17.49
C LEU A 6 5.94 11.45 17.62
N TRP A 7 4.72 11.07 17.21
CA TRP A 7 4.27 9.68 17.23
C TRP A 7 4.97 8.83 16.16
N SER A 8 5.28 9.41 14.98
CA SER A 8 5.97 8.68 13.91
C SER A 8 7.40 8.27 14.27
N LEU A 9 8.05 8.98 15.18
CA LEU A 9 9.43 8.74 15.62
C LEU A 9 9.55 7.54 16.56
N LYS A 10 8.50 7.20 17.32
CA LYS A 10 8.47 6.05 18.24
C LYS A 10 8.28 4.71 17.52
N LEU A 11 8.02 4.73 16.20
CA LEU A 11 7.65 3.56 15.42
C LEU A 11 8.79 3.04 14.52
N LEU A 12 10.00 3.57 14.68
CA LEU A 12 11.17 3.06 13.97
C LEU A 12 11.77 1.86 14.71
N ASP A 13 12.12 0.82 13.96
CA ASP A 13 12.90 -0.28 14.51
C ASP A 13 14.37 0.14 14.77
N LYS A 14 15.15 -0.74 15.40
CA LYS A 14 16.58 -0.48 15.72
C LYS A 14 17.45 -0.17 14.49
N ASN A 15 16.98 -0.48 13.28
CA ASN A 15 17.70 -0.22 12.04
C ASN A 15 17.16 1.04 11.30
N GLY A 16 16.22 1.77 11.91
CA GLY A 16 15.64 3.00 11.37
C GLY A 16 14.53 2.79 10.34
N TYR A 17 13.95 1.57 10.24
CA TYR A 17 12.82 1.31 9.36
C TYR A 17 11.49 1.52 10.08
N ARG A 18 10.53 2.14 9.39
CA ARG A 18 9.15 2.26 9.85
C ARG A 18 8.34 1.05 9.39
N SER A 19 7.58 0.45 10.29
CA SER A 19 6.60 -0.60 9.94
C SER A 19 5.43 0.00 9.17
N ASN A 20 5.00 -0.69 8.13
CA ASN A 20 4.01 -0.20 7.17
C ASN A 20 3.21 -1.39 6.61
N VAL A 21 1.99 -1.14 6.17
CA VAL A 21 1.20 -2.07 5.37
C VAL A 21 1.09 -1.55 3.94
N ALA A 22 1.07 -2.48 2.97
CA ALA A 22 0.85 -2.16 1.57
C ALA A 22 -0.26 -3.05 1.00
N ILE A 23 -1.10 -2.47 0.15
CA ILE A 23 -2.36 -3.06 -0.28
C ILE A 23 -2.38 -3.21 -1.80
N ILE A 24 -2.48 -4.46 -2.28
CA ILE A 24 -2.79 -4.75 -3.67
C ILE A 24 -4.27 -5.14 -3.72
N LEU A 25 -5.12 -4.22 -4.20
CA LEU A 25 -6.54 -4.47 -4.39
C LEU A 25 -6.79 -4.93 -5.82
N SER A 26 -7.36 -6.14 -5.98
CA SER A 26 -7.75 -6.68 -7.28
C SER A 26 -9.25 -6.48 -7.55
N ASP A 27 -9.59 -6.25 -8.81
CA ASP A 27 -10.99 -6.26 -9.27
C ASP A 27 -11.59 -7.68 -9.40
N GLY A 28 -10.81 -8.71 -9.05
CA GLY A 28 -11.21 -10.11 -9.22
C GLY A 28 -11.13 -10.62 -10.66
N LYS A 29 -10.65 -9.79 -11.60
CA LYS A 29 -10.52 -10.09 -13.03
C LYS A 29 -9.08 -10.01 -13.53
N GLY A 30 -8.13 -9.96 -12.61
CA GLY A 30 -6.69 -9.91 -12.93
C GLY A 30 -6.09 -8.50 -12.97
N ARG A 31 -6.90 -7.44 -12.86
CA ARG A 31 -6.40 -6.07 -12.75
C ARG A 31 -6.24 -5.66 -11.29
N VAL A 32 -5.36 -4.70 -11.04
CA VAL A 32 -5.09 -4.16 -9.70
C VAL A 32 -5.23 -2.64 -9.69
N LEU A 33 -5.63 -2.10 -8.53
CA LEU A 33 -5.81 -0.67 -8.34
C LEU A 33 -4.46 0.01 -8.13
N LEU A 34 -4.19 1.06 -8.91
CA LEU A 34 -3.16 2.05 -8.62
C LEU A 34 -3.79 3.41 -8.35
N ALA A 35 -3.18 4.15 -7.41
CA ALA A 35 -3.59 5.49 -7.06
C ALA A 35 -2.45 6.49 -7.29
N LYS A 36 -2.81 7.71 -7.71
CA LYS A 36 -1.89 8.80 -8.01
C LYS A 36 -1.80 9.76 -6.84
N ARG A 37 -0.58 10.01 -6.40
CA ARG A 37 -0.34 10.95 -5.30
C ARG A 37 -0.62 12.40 -5.71
N ILE A 38 -1.32 13.12 -4.83
CA ILE A 38 -1.58 14.56 -5.00
C ILE A 38 -0.26 15.33 -5.12
N GLY A 39 -0.17 16.19 -6.14
CA GLY A 39 1.00 17.02 -6.37
C GLY A 39 2.26 16.29 -6.86
N GLN A 40 2.15 15.03 -7.23
CA GLN A 40 3.26 14.22 -7.74
C GLN A 40 2.84 13.44 -8.99
N ALA A 41 3.76 13.25 -9.93
CA ALA A 41 3.55 12.40 -11.11
C ALA A 41 3.85 10.93 -10.80
N SER A 42 3.51 10.46 -9.59
CA SER A 42 3.80 9.10 -9.15
C SER A 42 2.55 8.32 -8.83
N TRP A 43 2.51 7.09 -9.34
CA TRP A 43 1.46 6.11 -9.08
C TRP A 43 1.96 5.05 -8.11
N GLN A 44 1.14 4.63 -7.19
CA GLN A 44 1.51 3.62 -6.21
C GLN A 44 0.31 2.82 -5.73
N PHE A 45 0.57 1.69 -5.10
CA PHE A 45 -0.41 0.99 -4.29
C PHE A 45 -0.73 1.78 -3.01
N PRO A 46 -1.96 1.72 -2.50
CA PRO A 46 -2.30 2.22 -1.17
C PRO A 46 -1.39 1.61 -0.11
N GLN A 47 -0.93 2.43 0.82
CA GLN A 47 -0.02 2.02 1.88
C GLN A 47 -0.03 3.00 3.04
N GLY A 48 0.22 2.51 4.25
CA GLY A 48 0.36 3.40 5.39
C GLY A 48 1.08 2.78 6.58
N GLY A 49 1.45 3.62 7.53
CA GLY A 49 2.19 3.22 8.72
C GLY A 49 1.34 2.43 9.69
N ILE A 50 1.96 1.48 10.38
CA ILE A 50 1.34 0.75 11.49
C ILE A 50 1.55 1.58 12.75
N ASP A 51 0.49 1.84 13.49
CA ASP A 51 0.53 2.62 14.73
C ASP A 51 1.00 1.78 15.92
N SER A 52 1.32 2.45 17.05
CA SER A 52 1.70 1.76 18.29
C SER A 52 0.55 0.85 18.74
N ASN A 53 0.88 -0.40 19.05
CA ASN A 53 -0.08 -1.43 19.48
C ASN A 53 -1.12 -1.85 18.43
N GLU A 54 -0.94 -1.46 17.18
CA GLU A 54 -1.77 -1.86 16.06
C GLU A 54 -1.21 -3.11 15.37
N MET A 55 -2.05 -4.10 15.12
CA MET A 55 -1.67 -5.26 14.34
C MET A 55 -1.68 -4.91 12.83
N PRO A 56 -0.86 -5.59 12.00
CA PRO A 56 -0.83 -5.32 10.56
C PRO A 56 -2.20 -5.38 9.86
N GLN A 57 -3.08 -6.30 10.28
CA GLN A 57 -4.43 -6.39 9.72
C GLN A 57 -5.34 -5.24 10.15
N GLU A 58 -5.16 -4.69 11.35
CA GLU A 58 -5.89 -3.50 11.80
C GLU A 58 -5.46 -2.28 10.99
N ALA A 59 -4.14 -2.10 10.83
CA ALA A 59 -3.58 -1.07 9.96
C ALA A 59 -4.06 -1.20 8.50
N LEU A 60 -4.15 -2.42 7.96
CA LEU A 60 -4.68 -2.70 6.64
C LEU A 60 -6.07 -2.08 6.46
N TYR A 61 -7.02 -2.37 7.35
CA TYR A 61 -8.39 -1.90 7.20
C TYR A 61 -8.54 -0.40 7.48
N ARG A 62 -7.74 0.15 8.37
CA ARG A 62 -7.70 1.60 8.62
C ARG A 62 -7.19 2.35 7.39
N GLU A 63 -6.05 1.95 6.85
CA GLU A 63 -5.46 2.57 5.65
C GLU A 63 -6.34 2.37 4.41
N LEU A 64 -6.95 1.19 4.25
CA LEU A 64 -7.91 0.92 3.18
C LEU A 64 -9.09 1.90 3.23
N ASN A 65 -9.61 2.19 4.41
CA ASN A 65 -10.70 3.16 4.58
C ASN A 65 -10.21 4.60 4.34
N GLU A 66 -9.09 4.99 4.94
CA GLU A 66 -8.56 6.34 4.84
C GLU A 66 -8.17 6.72 3.41
N GLU A 67 -7.54 5.80 2.66
CA GLU A 67 -6.98 6.09 1.33
C GLU A 67 -7.93 5.79 0.17
N VAL A 68 -8.79 4.78 0.28
CA VAL A 68 -9.68 4.36 -0.82
C VAL A 68 -11.16 4.19 -0.44
N GLY A 69 -11.54 4.53 0.79
CA GLY A 69 -12.93 4.60 1.23
C GLY A 69 -13.62 3.25 1.43
N LEU A 70 -12.89 2.14 1.40
CA LEU A 70 -13.45 0.80 1.54
C LEU A 70 -13.37 0.29 2.97
N ASN A 71 -14.40 -0.45 3.38
CA ASN A 71 -14.47 -1.11 4.67
C ASN A 71 -14.08 -2.59 4.55
N LYS A 72 -13.89 -3.25 5.69
CA LYS A 72 -13.59 -4.68 5.76
C LYS A 72 -14.62 -5.54 5.01
N SER A 73 -15.91 -5.17 5.05
CA SER A 73 -16.98 -5.88 4.35
C SER A 73 -16.97 -5.72 2.82
N ASP A 74 -16.25 -4.73 2.31
CA ASP A 74 -16.16 -4.43 0.87
C ASP A 74 -15.07 -5.24 0.16
N VAL A 75 -14.24 -5.98 0.93
CA VAL A 75 -13.08 -6.71 0.40
C VAL A 75 -12.92 -8.09 1.03
N GLU A 76 -12.20 -8.95 0.35
CA GLU A 76 -11.72 -10.24 0.86
C GLU A 76 -10.19 -10.25 0.83
N VAL A 77 -9.56 -10.56 1.97
CA VAL A 77 -8.10 -10.77 2.03
C VAL A 77 -7.79 -12.17 1.53
N LEU A 78 -7.15 -12.26 0.39
CA LEU A 78 -6.80 -13.54 -0.25
C LEU A 78 -5.47 -14.08 0.25
N GLN A 79 -4.50 -13.20 0.49
CA GLN A 79 -3.18 -13.58 0.99
C GLN A 79 -2.47 -12.39 1.65
N GLU A 80 -1.62 -12.68 2.62
CA GLU A 80 -0.59 -11.75 3.11
C GLU A 80 0.80 -12.23 2.74
N SER A 81 1.77 -11.31 2.63
CA SER A 81 3.15 -11.68 2.33
C SER A 81 3.77 -12.51 3.45
N ARG A 82 4.53 -13.55 3.09
CA ARG A 82 5.21 -14.42 4.07
C ARG A 82 6.22 -13.64 4.91
N GLN A 83 6.98 -12.76 4.24
CA GLN A 83 8.03 -11.97 4.84
C GLN A 83 7.66 -10.48 4.87
N TRP A 84 8.32 -9.74 5.79
CA TRP A 84 8.37 -8.28 5.73
C TRP A 84 9.29 -7.86 4.59
N LEU A 85 8.78 -7.12 3.62
CA LEU A 85 9.55 -6.61 2.49
C LEU A 85 10.05 -5.20 2.80
N LYS A 86 11.32 -4.91 2.44
CA LYS A 86 11.97 -3.65 2.82
C LYS A 86 12.42 -2.86 1.60
N TYR A 87 12.29 -1.53 1.69
CA TYR A 87 12.99 -0.62 0.80
C TYR A 87 13.63 0.52 1.57
N ARG A 88 14.69 1.07 1.02
CA ARG A 88 15.35 2.27 1.57
C ARG A 88 14.92 3.50 0.79
N ILE A 89 14.73 4.59 1.53
CA ILE A 89 14.52 5.92 0.95
C ILE A 89 15.89 6.49 0.61
N PRO A 90 16.12 6.97 -0.63
CA PRO A 90 17.38 7.62 -1.00
C PRO A 90 17.72 8.76 -0.03
N ARG A 91 19.01 8.93 0.30
CA ARG A 91 19.46 9.90 1.33
C ARG A 91 19.01 11.33 1.05
N ASN A 92 18.95 11.73 -0.22
CA ASN A 92 18.48 13.05 -0.65
C ASN A 92 16.97 13.25 -0.48
N MET A 93 16.20 12.18 -0.34
CA MET A 93 14.73 12.19 -0.14
C MET A 93 14.34 11.93 1.33
N GLN A 94 15.29 11.61 2.21
CA GLN A 94 15.02 11.43 3.65
C GLN A 94 14.74 12.76 4.31
N ARG A 95 13.74 12.80 5.22
CA ARG A 95 13.43 13.99 6.03
C ARG A 95 14.53 14.20 7.07
N LYS A 96 15.47 15.10 6.80
CA LYS A 96 16.65 15.37 7.67
C LYS A 96 16.31 16.08 8.98
N ARG A 97 15.13 16.71 9.07
CA ARG A 97 14.71 17.51 10.24
C ARG A 97 14.12 16.67 11.39
N THR A 98 13.86 15.40 11.16
CA THR A 98 13.34 14.47 12.17
C THR A 98 14.46 13.56 12.67
N LYS A 99 14.62 13.45 13.97
CA LYS A 99 15.55 12.47 14.59
C LYS A 99 14.77 11.58 15.54
N PRO A 100 14.94 10.24 15.48
CA PRO A 100 15.81 9.50 14.56
C PRO A 100 15.33 9.57 13.11
N ILE A 101 16.26 9.42 12.15
CA ILE A 101 15.96 9.47 10.72
C ILE A 101 15.31 8.16 10.27
N CYS A 102 14.17 8.25 9.62
CA CYS A 102 13.56 7.12 8.92
C CYS A 102 14.37 6.81 7.65
N VAL A 103 15.06 5.68 7.63
CA VAL A 103 15.90 5.27 6.49
C VAL A 103 15.13 4.51 5.41
N GLY A 104 13.93 4.04 5.73
CA GLY A 104 13.11 3.26 4.82
C GLY A 104 11.89 2.68 5.52
N GLN A 105 11.20 1.81 4.81
CA GLN A 105 10.04 1.13 5.36
C GLN A 105 10.21 -0.38 5.25
N LYS A 106 9.65 -1.10 6.22
CA LYS A 106 9.42 -2.54 6.16
C LYS A 106 7.92 -2.76 6.07
N GLN A 107 7.49 -3.44 5.04
CA GLN A 107 6.09 -3.56 4.66
C GLN A 107 5.58 -4.98 4.80
N LYS A 108 4.40 -5.13 5.41
CA LYS A 108 3.58 -6.32 5.29
C LYS A 108 2.60 -6.08 4.15
N TRP A 109 2.64 -6.93 3.13
CA TRP A 109 1.82 -6.79 1.94
C TRP A 109 0.59 -7.67 2.02
N PHE A 110 -0.54 -7.14 1.55
CA PHE A 110 -1.82 -7.82 1.50
C PHE A 110 -2.38 -7.80 0.09
N PHE A 111 -2.85 -8.95 -0.37
CA PHE A 111 -3.55 -9.10 -1.64
C PHE A 111 -5.03 -9.28 -1.38
N LEU A 112 -5.84 -8.34 -1.85
CA LEU A 112 -7.26 -8.27 -1.61
C LEU A 112 -8.05 -8.37 -2.91
N LYS A 113 -9.25 -8.93 -2.83
CA LYS A 113 -10.26 -8.88 -3.88
C LYS A 113 -11.36 -7.91 -3.47
N LEU A 114 -11.75 -7.02 -4.39
CA LEU A 114 -12.93 -6.17 -4.22
C LEU A 114 -14.20 -7.02 -4.34
N LEU A 115 -15.07 -6.95 -3.33
CA LEU A 115 -16.39 -7.60 -3.33
C LEU A 115 -17.51 -6.62 -3.64
N ALA A 116 -17.34 -5.35 -3.24
CA ALA A 116 -18.29 -4.28 -3.48
C ALA A 116 -18.21 -3.76 -4.92
N ASP A 117 -19.18 -2.93 -5.30
CA ASP A 117 -19.14 -2.19 -6.56
C ASP A 117 -17.99 -1.15 -6.51
N GLU A 118 -17.31 -0.93 -7.63
CA GLU A 118 -16.16 -0.01 -7.70
C GLU A 118 -16.54 1.45 -7.42
N SER A 119 -17.80 1.82 -7.55
CA SER A 119 -18.30 3.15 -7.16
C SER A 119 -18.15 3.46 -5.66
N ARG A 120 -17.88 2.43 -4.84
CA ARG A 120 -17.56 2.58 -3.42
C ARG A 120 -16.17 3.15 -3.17
N ILE A 121 -15.26 3.09 -4.17
CA ILE A 121 -13.90 3.62 -4.04
C ILE A 121 -13.97 5.14 -3.99
N LYS A 122 -13.47 5.73 -2.90
CA LYS A 122 -13.42 7.18 -2.66
C LYS A 122 -12.06 7.56 -2.09
N LEU A 123 -11.47 8.62 -2.62
CA LEU A 123 -10.14 9.10 -2.23
C LEU A 123 -10.17 10.27 -1.24
N ASP A 124 -11.34 10.78 -0.93
CA ASP A 124 -11.58 11.99 -0.14
C ASP A 124 -12.15 11.72 1.27
N MET A 125 -11.79 10.59 1.86
CA MET A 125 -12.30 10.16 3.16
C MET A 125 -11.69 10.90 4.36
N THR A 126 -10.59 11.60 4.16
CA THR A 126 -9.89 12.37 5.21
C THR A 126 -9.75 13.82 4.82
N GLU A 127 -9.49 14.70 5.80
CA GLU A 127 -9.24 16.14 5.55
C GLU A 127 -7.96 16.40 4.71
N SER A 128 -7.08 15.42 4.64
CA SER A 128 -5.81 15.51 3.90
C SER A 128 -5.62 14.24 3.06
N PRO A 129 -6.37 14.08 1.98
CA PRO A 129 -6.27 12.92 1.12
C PRO A 129 -4.85 12.81 0.50
N GLU A 130 -4.38 11.58 0.33
CA GLU A 130 -3.07 11.31 -0.27
C GLU A 130 -3.13 11.19 -1.80
N PHE A 131 -4.29 10.80 -2.32
CA PHE A 131 -4.50 10.52 -3.74
C PHE A 131 -5.62 11.39 -4.32
N ASP A 132 -5.49 11.74 -5.61
CA ASP A 132 -6.50 12.50 -6.37
C ASP A 132 -7.06 11.72 -7.57
N GLU A 133 -6.47 10.58 -7.90
CA GLU A 133 -6.88 9.75 -9.04
C GLU A 133 -6.58 8.28 -8.74
N TRP A 134 -7.39 7.37 -9.28
CA TRP A 134 -7.13 5.94 -9.25
C TRP A 134 -7.56 5.27 -10.56
N GLN A 135 -6.97 4.11 -10.85
CA GLN A 135 -7.34 3.32 -12.02
C GLN A 135 -7.06 1.82 -11.82
N TRP A 136 -7.81 0.99 -12.55
CA TRP A 136 -7.47 -0.41 -12.74
C TRP A 136 -6.39 -0.55 -13.79
N VAL A 137 -5.33 -1.28 -13.48
CA VAL A 137 -4.21 -1.53 -14.39
C VAL A 137 -3.91 -3.02 -14.49
N ASN A 138 -3.23 -3.43 -15.56
CA ASN A 138 -2.71 -4.79 -15.68
C ASN A 138 -1.79 -5.10 -14.49
N TYR A 139 -1.82 -6.35 -14.04
CA TYR A 139 -1.15 -6.82 -12.83
C TYR A 139 0.33 -6.41 -12.72
N TRP A 140 1.08 -6.43 -13.81
CA TRP A 140 2.50 -6.11 -13.82
C TRP A 140 2.81 -4.63 -14.12
N TYR A 141 1.83 -3.85 -14.55
CA TYR A 141 2.02 -2.44 -14.87
C TYR A 141 2.58 -1.60 -13.70
N PRO A 142 2.26 -1.86 -12.42
CA PRO A 142 2.79 -1.10 -11.29
C PRO A 142 4.32 -1.04 -11.25
N LEU A 143 5.03 -2.03 -11.77
CA LEU A 143 6.50 -2.03 -11.84
C LEU A 143 7.07 -0.90 -12.70
N THR A 144 6.31 -0.44 -13.69
CA THR A 144 6.72 0.67 -14.58
C THR A 144 6.29 2.03 -14.06
N ALA A 145 5.25 2.08 -13.23
CA ALA A 145 4.62 3.32 -12.77
C ALA A 145 5.13 3.81 -11.41
N VAL A 146 5.67 2.91 -10.59
CA VAL A 146 6.16 3.24 -9.25
C VAL A 146 7.54 3.89 -9.30
N ILE A 147 7.82 4.76 -8.31
CA ILE A 147 9.14 5.40 -8.15
C ILE A 147 10.26 4.35 -8.01
N ALA A 148 11.41 4.59 -8.62
CA ALA A 148 12.49 3.62 -8.81
C ALA A 148 12.92 2.88 -7.53
N PHE A 149 13.05 3.56 -6.40
CA PHE A 149 13.51 2.93 -5.15
C PHE A 149 12.51 1.96 -4.52
N LYS A 150 11.25 1.93 -5.00
CA LYS A 150 10.22 0.97 -4.60
C LYS A 150 10.05 -0.20 -5.58
N GLN A 151 10.65 -0.17 -6.76
CA GLN A 151 10.46 -1.20 -7.80
C GLN A 151 10.76 -2.61 -7.30
N LYS A 152 11.85 -2.78 -6.56
CA LYS A 152 12.25 -4.10 -6.04
C LYS A 152 11.22 -4.70 -5.09
N VAL A 153 10.68 -3.92 -4.15
CA VAL A 153 9.67 -4.41 -3.21
C VAL A 153 8.35 -4.70 -3.90
N TYR A 154 7.98 -3.91 -4.92
CA TYR A 154 6.81 -4.18 -5.75
C TYR A 154 6.98 -5.49 -6.53
N GLN A 155 8.14 -5.70 -7.14
CA GLN A 155 8.44 -6.94 -7.86
C GLN A 155 8.31 -8.16 -6.94
N GLN A 156 8.88 -8.10 -5.74
CA GLN A 156 8.79 -9.19 -4.77
C GLN A 156 7.34 -9.51 -4.38
N ALA A 157 6.56 -8.49 -4.06
CA ALA A 157 5.15 -8.66 -3.69
C ALA A 157 4.31 -9.23 -4.85
N LEU A 158 4.43 -8.66 -6.04
CA LEU A 158 3.70 -9.13 -7.22
C LEU A 158 4.09 -10.56 -7.61
N GLN A 159 5.36 -10.95 -7.51
CA GLN A 159 5.80 -12.33 -7.75
C GLN A 159 5.19 -13.30 -6.73
N GLU A 160 5.11 -12.91 -5.46
CA GLU A 160 4.52 -13.75 -4.41
C GLU A 160 3.02 -14.02 -4.65
N PHE A 161 2.28 -13.02 -5.11
CA PHE A 161 0.83 -13.12 -5.31
C PHE A 161 0.40 -13.52 -6.73
N ALA A 162 1.33 -13.67 -7.66
CA ALA A 162 1.05 -13.92 -9.09
C ALA A 162 0.17 -15.14 -9.33
N LYS A 163 0.36 -16.22 -8.57
CA LYS A 163 -0.43 -17.45 -8.72
C LYS A 163 -1.92 -17.24 -8.40
N ILE A 164 -2.22 -16.47 -7.35
CA ILE A 164 -3.60 -16.14 -6.96
C ILE A 164 -4.24 -15.26 -8.03
N ASN A 165 -3.53 -14.25 -8.51
CA ASN A 165 -4.05 -13.38 -9.56
C ASN A 165 -4.37 -14.16 -10.84
N SER A 166 -3.46 -15.03 -11.29
CA SER A 166 -3.68 -15.87 -12.49
C SER A 166 -4.85 -16.84 -12.32
N ALA A 167 -5.11 -17.35 -11.12
CA ALA A 167 -6.26 -18.21 -10.86
C ALA A 167 -7.58 -17.43 -11.00
N MET A 168 -7.62 -16.15 -10.60
CA MET A 168 -8.81 -15.31 -10.79
C MET A 168 -9.06 -15.01 -12.27
N GLU A 169 -8.02 -14.73 -13.07
CA GLU A 169 -8.17 -14.52 -14.52
C GLU A 169 -8.77 -15.74 -15.23
N LYS A 170 -8.31 -16.93 -14.88
CA LYS A 170 -8.79 -18.18 -15.48
C LYS A 170 -10.26 -18.49 -15.18
N ASN A 171 -10.75 -18.13 -14.01
CA ASN A 171 -12.14 -18.34 -13.61
C ASN A 171 -13.14 -17.46 -14.38
N LEU A 172 -12.67 -16.49 -15.16
CA LEU A 172 -13.50 -15.64 -16.04
C LEU A 172 -13.68 -16.22 -17.44
N THR A 173 -12.90 -17.23 -17.81
CA THR A 173 -12.88 -17.82 -19.17
C THR A 173 -13.71 -19.11 -19.29
N VAL A 174 -14.52 -19.45 -18.25
CA VAL A 174 -15.41 -20.61 -18.25
C VAL A 174 -16.87 -20.19 -18.36
#